data_c9f9ec35edd0ffcfed5bdeb0e5ec4953
#
_entry.id   c9f9ec35edd0ffcfed5bdeb0e5ec4953
#
_cell.length_a   1.000
_cell.length_b   1.000
_cell.length_c   1.000
_cell.angle_alpha   90.00
_cell.angle_beta   90.00
_cell.angle_gamma   90.00
#
_symmetry.space_group_name_H-M   'P 1'
#
loop_
_entity.id
_entity.type
_entity.pdbx_description
1 polymer ?
#
loop_
_entity_poly.entity_id
_entity_poly.type
_entity_poly.pdbx_seq_one_letter_code
_entity_poly.pdbx_strand_id
1 'polypeptide(L)'
;MPPRRVVLTVQKEVAERICAEAGEMNLLALSVQVYGKPSIASFIPAEAFYPPPNVDSAVLRIEVQTQPFLPTNRLDAFFILIKAGFSQKRKTLRNSLSGGLGVSPDESEKLLSIAGIDPQRMAETLNLEEWGKLCQQYIRSKVQ
;
A
#
# COMPACT_ATOMS: atom_id res chain seq x y z
N MET A 1 -14.56 -8.94 -17.35
CA MET A 1 -14.90 -8.78 -15.93
C MET A 1 -13.72 -9.16 -15.06
N PRO A 2 -13.36 -8.36 -14.07
CA PRO A 2 -12.31 -8.77 -13.15
C PRO A 2 -12.80 -9.96 -12.32
N PRO A 3 -11.90 -10.86 -11.90
CA PRO A 3 -12.29 -11.97 -11.02
C PRO A 3 -12.76 -11.46 -9.67
N ARG A 4 -13.67 -12.20 -9.03
CA ARG A 4 -14.14 -11.86 -7.67
C ARG A 4 -13.13 -12.31 -6.61
N ARG A 5 -12.32 -13.29 -6.95
CA ARG A 5 -11.34 -13.87 -6.03
C ARG A 5 -10.11 -14.29 -6.80
N VAL A 6 -8.97 -13.99 -6.23
CA VAL A 6 -7.68 -14.46 -6.74
C VAL A 6 -7.04 -15.33 -5.67
N VAL A 7 -6.53 -16.50 -6.06
CA VAL A 7 -5.83 -17.40 -5.16
C VAL A 7 -4.45 -17.66 -5.74
N LEU A 8 -3.42 -17.40 -4.96
CA LEU A 8 -2.03 -17.52 -5.38
C LEU A 8 -1.22 -18.27 -4.32
N THR A 9 -0.23 -19.04 -4.79
CA THR A 9 0.79 -19.60 -3.91
C THR A 9 2.02 -18.71 -4.00
N VAL A 10 2.45 -18.17 -2.86
CA VAL A 10 3.60 -17.26 -2.77
C VAL A 10 4.45 -17.66 -1.58
N GLN A 11 5.66 -17.11 -1.48
CA GLN A 11 6.48 -17.32 -0.29
C GLN A 11 5.76 -16.77 0.94
N LYS A 12 5.93 -17.45 2.09
CA LYS A 12 5.28 -17.07 3.34
C LYS A 12 5.50 -15.61 3.69
N GLU A 13 6.74 -15.14 3.62
CA GLU A 13 7.07 -13.75 3.93
C GLU A 13 6.35 -12.76 3.02
N VAL A 14 6.24 -13.09 1.73
CA VAL A 14 5.54 -12.23 0.77
C VAL A 14 4.05 -12.13 1.12
N ALA A 15 3.43 -13.26 1.45
CA ALA A 15 2.01 -13.28 1.86
C ALA A 15 1.78 -12.43 3.12
N GLU A 16 2.66 -12.57 4.11
CA GLU A 16 2.56 -11.80 5.34
C GLU A 16 2.72 -10.30 5.09
N ARG A 17 3.62 -9.91 4.20
CA ARG A 17 3.81 -8.50 3.83
C ARG A 17 2.59 -7.93 3.10
N ILE A 18 1.97 -8.71 2.23
CA ILE A 18 0.77 -8.28 1.50
C ILE A 18 -0.40 -8.07 2.46
N CYS A 19 -0.49 -8.87 3.52
CA CYS A 19 -1.57 -8.79 4.50
C CYS A 19 -1.28 -7.81 5.65
N ALA A 20 -0.27 -6.95 5.53
CA ALA A 20 0.12 -6.03 6.58
C ALA A 20 -1.00 -5.04 6.93
N GLU A 21 -0.99 -4.61 8.20
CA GLU A 21 -1.90 -3.60 8.74
C GLU A 21 -1.14 -2.32 9.06
N ALA A 22 -1.87 -1.27 9.44
CA ALA A 22 -1.25 -0.01 9.87
C ALA A 22 -0.25 -0.25 11.00
N GLY A 23 0.92 0.36 10.90
CA GLY A 23 2.06 0.13 11.80
C GLY A 23 3.16 -0.66 11.11
N GLU A 24 2.79 -1.56 10.20
CA GLU A 24 3.71 -2.36 9.41
C GLU A 24 3.40 -2.25 7.91
N MET A 25 2.61 -1.25 7.52
CA MET A 25 2.20 -1.08 6.14
C MET A 25 3.42 -0.90 5.23
N ASN A 26 3.30 -1.37 4.00
CA ASN A 26 4.35 -1.30 3.01
C ASN A 26 3.76 -1.08 1.62
N LEU A 27 4.64 -0.76 0.67
CA LEU A 27 4.23 -0.45 -0.69
C LEU A 27 3.50 -1.61 -1.36
N LEU A 28 4.01 -2.83 -1.17
CA LEU A 28 3.41 -4.03 -1.77
C LEU A 28 2.00 -4.26 -1.24
N ALA A 29 1.80 -4.15 0.08
CA ALA A 29 0.49 -4.32 0.70
C ALA A 29 -0.53 -3.32 0.15
N LEU A 30 -0.16 -2.05 0.07
CA LEU A 30 -1.06 -1.01 -0.46
C LEU A 30 -1.39 -1.25 -1.93
N SER A 31 -0.40 -1.72 -2.71
CA SER A 31 -0.60 -2.01 -4.14
C SER A 31 -1.63 -3.11 -4.37
N VAL A 32 -1.76 -4.06 -3.44
CA VAL A 32 -2.75 -5.14 -3.51
C VAL A 32 -4.07 -4.69 -2.86
N GLN A 33 -3.99 -4.09 -1.67
CA GLN A 33 -5.18 -3.78 -0.87
C GLN A 33 -6.08 -2.71 -1.51
N VAL A 34 -5.54 -1.90 -2.40
CA VAL A 34 -6.35 -0.93 -3.16
C VAL A 34 -7.34 -1.64 -4.09
N TYR A 35 -7.05 -2.89 -4.49
CA TYR A 35 -7.92 -3.68 -5.37
C TYR A 35 -8.80 -4.68 -4.63
N GLY A 36 -8.38 -5.14 -3.46
CA GLY A 36 -9.11 -6.16 -2.75
C GLY A 36 -8.56 -6.44 -1.37
N LYS A 37 -9.22 -7.36 -0.68
CA LYS A 37 -8.85 -7.72 0.69
C LYS A 37 -8.05 -9.02 0.70
N PRO A 38 -6.75 -8.99 1.04
CA PRO A 38 -5.95 -10.20 1.10
C PRO A 38 -6.12 -10.93 2.43
N SER A 39 -5.99 -12.24 2.38
CA SER A 39 -5.92 -13.09 3.57
C SER A 39 -5.10 -14.33 3.26
N ILE A 40 -4.50 -14.92 4.30
CA ILE A 40 -3.75 -16.15 4.17
C ILE A 40 -4.70 -17.30 4.48
N ALA A 41 -4.91 -18.18 3.47
CA ALA A 41 -5.79 -19.32 3.62
C ALA A 41 -5.10 -20.49 4.32
N SER A 42 -3.82 -20.73 4.01
CA SER A 42 -3.05 -21.80 4.62
C SER A 42 -1.56 -21.59 4.38
N PHE A 43 -0.74 -22.31 5.15
CA PHE A 43 0.70 -22.35 4.96
C PHE A 43 1.09 -23.73 4.42
N ILE A 44 2.09 -23.76 3.55
CA ILE A 44 2.60 -25.01 2.95
C ILE A 44 4.08 -25.10 3.32
N PRO A 45 4.49 -26.12 4.11
CA PRO A 45 5.88 -26.24 4.49
C PRO A 45 6.75 -26.55 3.28
N ALA A 46 8.02 -26.14 3.32
CA ALA A 46 8.96 -26.29 2.23
C ALA A 46 9.10 -27.76 1.81
N GLU A 47 9.09 -28.68 2.76
CA GLU A 47 9.24 -30.14 2.52
C GLU A 47 8.07 -30.76 1.76
N ALA A 48 6.95 -30.05 1.58
CA ALA A 48 5.83 -30.53 0.77
C ALA A 48 6.10 -30.48 -0.73
N PHE A 49 7.16 -29.79 -1.15
CA PHE A 49 7.56 -29.68 -2.55
C PHE A 49 8.77 -30.55 -2.87
N TYR A 50 8.91 -30.93 -4.15
CA TYR A 50 10.07 -31.67 -4.63
C TYR A 50 10.58 -31.05 -5.93
N PRO A 51 11.83 -30.57 -5.96
CA PRO A 51 12.72 -30.41 -4.80
C PRO A 51 12.22 -29.34 -3.83
N PRO A 52 12.51 -29.45 -2.52
CA PRO A 52 12.01 -28.50 -1.56
C PRO A 52 12.65 -27.12 -1.74
N PRO A 53 11.86 -26.02 -1.70
CA PRO A 53 12.42 -24.69 -1.68
C PRO A 53 13.07 -24.38 -0.34
N ASN A 54 13.77 -23.23 -0.26
CA ASN A 54 14.46 -22.85 0.98
C ASN A 54 13.54 -22.27 2.04
N VAL A 55 12.31 -21.90 1.66
CA VAL A 55 11.36 -21.23 2.55
C VAL A 55 9.98 -21.85 2.39
N ASP A 56 9.15 -21.69 3.42
CA ASP A 56 7.75 -22.12 3.37
C ASP A 56 6.96 -21.23 2.42
N SER A 57 5.85 -21.76 1.92
CA SER A 57 4.91 -21.04 1.06
C SER A 57 3.60 -20.78 1.80
N ALA A 58 2.79 -19.92 1.23
CA ALA A 58 1.45 -19.66 1.73
C ALA A 58 0.48 -19.57 0.57
N VAL A 59 -0.76 -19.96 0.83
CA VAL A 59 -1.87 -19.77 -0.11
C VAL A 59 -2.51 -18.44 0.25
N LEU A 60 -2.36 -17.48 -0.65
CA LEU A 60 -2.90 -16.13 -0.49
C LEU A 60 -4.22 -16.04 -1.23
N ARG A 61 -5.24 -15.56 -0.55
CA ARG A 61 -6.55 -15.30 -1.13
C ARG A 61 -6.80 -13.80 -1.16
N ILE A 62 -7.21 -13.28 -2.31
CA ILE A 62 -7.56 -11.87 -2.44
C ILE A 62 -9.02 -11.80 -2.89
N GLU A 63 -9.87 -11.24 -2.03
CA GLU A 63 -11.26 -10.96 -2.39
C GLU A 63 -11.29 -9.62 -3.11
N VAL A 64 -11.49 -9.65 -4.42
CA VAL A 64 -11.48 -8.44 -5.24
C VAL A 64 -12.79 -7.69 -5.01
N GLN A 65 -12.68 -6.41 -4.68
CA GLN A 65 -13.85 -5.58 -4.40
C GLN A 65 -14.59 -5.24 -5.69
N THR A 66 -15.91 -5.36 -5.65
CA THR A 66 -16.78 -5.02 -6.80
C THR A 66 -16.76 -3.52 -7.09
N GLN A 67 -16.60 -2.71 -6.03
CA GLN A 67 -16.39 -1.28 -6.18
C GLN A 67 -14.96 -0.98 -5.76
N PRO A 68 -14.14 -0.40 -6.65
CA PRO A 68 -12.76 -0.09 -6.30
C PRO A 68 -12.71 0.91 -5.15
N PHE A 69 -11.72 0.75 -4.29
CA PHE A 69 -11.48 1.68 -3.19
C PHE A 69 -11.29 3.11 -3.70
N LEU A 70 -10.65 3.24 -4.87
CA LEU A 70 -10.50 4.51 -5.57
C LEU A 70 -11.00 4.36 -7.00
N PRO A 71 -11.62 5.41 -7.59
CA PRO A 71 -11.93 5.41 -9.01
C PRO A 71 -10.68 5.14 -9.85
N THR A 72 -10.84 4.46 -10.98
CA THR A 72 -9.74 4.09 -11.86
C THR A 72 -8.88 5.29 -12.27
N ASN A 73 -9.50 6.46 -12.48
CA ASN A 73 -8.78 7.67 -12.86
C ASN A 73 -7.91 8.26 -11.74
N ARG A 74 -8.01 7.72 -10.52
CA ARG A 74 -7.19 8.16 -9.37
C ARG A 74 -6.07 7.20 -9.01
N LEU A 75 -6.06 6.00 -9.62
CA LEU A 75 -5.07 4.98 -9.29
C LEU A 75 -3.64 5.44 -9.60
N ASP A 76 -3.44 6.12 -10.73
CA ASP A 76 -2.11 6.61 -11.10
C ASP A 76 -1.56 7.56 -10.04
N ALA A 77 -2.38 8.51 -9.59
CA ALA A 77 -2.01 9.44 -8.55
C ALA A 77 -1.73 8.73 -7.23
N PHE A 78 -2.54 7.71 -6.90
CA PHE A 78 -2.34 6.90 -5.70
C PHE A 78 -0.98 6.20 -5.71
N PHE A 79 -0.62 5.57 -6.83
CA PHE A 79 0.66 4.88 -6.94
C PHE A 79 1.85 5.84 -6.89
N ILE A 80 1.74 7.00 -7.51
CA ILE A 80 2.78 8.05 -7.41
C ILE A 80 2.97 8.45 -5.95
N LEU A 81 1.87 8.66 -5.25
CA LEU A 81 1.87 9.13 -3.87
C LEU A 81 2.47 8.11 -2.90
N ILE A 82 2.07 6.84 -2.99
CA ILE A 82 2.60 5.81 -2.09
C ILE A 82 4.08 5.53 -2.36
N LYS A 83 4.50 5.57 -3.62
CA LYS A 83 5.92 5.42 -3.94
C LYS A 83 6.74 6.55 -3.33
N ALA A 84 6.23 7.78 -3.40
CA ALA A 84 6.90 8.93 -2.80
C ALA A 84 6.98 8.78 -1.28
N GLY A 85 5.87 8.38 -0.64
CA GLY A 85 5.82 8.23 0.81
C GLY A 85 6.75 7.16 1.35
N PHE A 86 6.93 6.07 0.61
CA PHE A 86 7.81 4.97 1.02
C PHE A 86 9.22 5.08 0.46
N SER A 87 9.56 6.17 -0.23
CA SER A 87 10.88 6.34 -0.86
C SER A 87 12.02 6.44 0.15
N GLN A 88 11.74 6.85 1.37
CA GLN A 88 12.75 6.99 2.43
C GLN A 88 12.19 6.45 3.74
N LYS A 89 12.53 5.20 4.05
CA LYS A 89 11.95 4.44 5.18
C LYS A 89 12.08 5.11 6.54
N ARG A 90 13.16 5.83 6.76
CA ARG A 90 13.47 6.39 8.09
C ARG A 90 13.01 7.84 8.25
N LYS A 91 12.41 8.41 7.21
CA LYS A 91 11.99 9.82 7.25
C LYS A 91 10.49 9.94 7.49
N THR A 92 10.11 11.07 8.05
CA THR A 92 8.69 11.42 8.20
C THR A 92 8.04 11.60 6.83
N LEU A 93 6.72 11.50 6.78
CA LEU A 93 5.97 11.73 5.54
C LEU A 93 6.22 13.13 4.97
N ARG A 94 6.36 14.12 5.84
CA ARG A 94 6.71 15.48 5.41
C ARG A 94 7.93 15.48 4.50
N ASN A 95 8.98 14.79 4.91
CA ASN A 95 10.25 14.75 4.17
C ASN A 95 10.21 13.76 3.01
N SER A 96 9.61 12.58 3.20
CA SER A 96 9.52 11.58 2.13
C SER A 96 8.70 12.08 0.95
N LEU A 97 7.54 12.67 1.20
CA LEU A 97 6.69 13.21 0.14
C LEU A 97 7.35 14.39 -0.55
N SER A 98 8.00 15.26 0.21
CA SER A 98 8.75 16.38 -0.36
C SER A 98 9.78 15.87 -1.38
N GLY A 99 10.61 14.93 -0.98
CA GLY A 99 11.63 14.37 -1.86
C GLY A 99 11.04 13.59 -3.03
N GLY A 100 10.05 12.76 -2.76
CA GLY A 100 9.47 11.88 -3.77
C GLY A 100 8.57 12.57 -4.79
N LEU A 101 7.89 13.63 -4.37
CA LEU A 101 6.99 14.40 -5.27
C LEU A 101 7.68 15.62 -5.89
N GLY A 102 8.87 15.98 -5.43
CA GLY A 102 9.57 17.17 -5.93
C GLY A 102 8.92 18.48 -5.48
N VAL A 103 8.31 18.48 -4.30
CA VAL A 103 7.70 19.68 -3.71
C VAL A 103 8.47 20.10 -2.47
N SER A 104 8.24 21.33 -1.99
CA SER A 104 8.90 21.78 -0.77
C SER A 104 8.36 21.03 0.45
N PRO A 105 9.15 20.95 1.54
CA PRO A 105 8.63 20.37 2.78
C PRO A 105 7.39 21.08 3.32
N ASP A 106 7.28 22.39 3.13
CA ASP A 106 6.11 23.14 3.57
C ASP A 106 4.86 22.79 2.77
N GLU A 107 5.00 22.58 1.46
CA GLU A 107 3.90 22.13 0.61
C GLU A 107 3.45 20.73 1.00
N SER A 108 4.40 19.85 1.27
CA SER A 108 4.12 18.49 1.74
C SER A 108 3.38 18.52 3.07
N GLU A 109 3.83 19.31 4.01
CA GLU A 109 3.20 19.46 5.32
C GLU A 109 1.77 19.97 5.20
N LYS A 110 1.56 20.98 4.35
CA LYS A 110 0.22 21.53 4.09
C LYS A 110 -0.72 20.47 3.54
N LEU A 111 -0.24 19.68 2.57
CA LEU A 111 -1.03 18.61 1.98
C LEU A 111 -1.46 17.59 3.02
N LEU A 112 -0.52 17.14 3.87
CA LEU A 112 -0.80 16.19 4.93
C LEU A 112 -1.79 16.76 5.95
N SER A 113 -1.61 18.00 6.36
CA SER A 113 -2.48 18.66 7.34
C SER A 113 -3.91 18.77 6.84
N ILE A 114 -4.10 19.13 5.57
CA ILE A 114 -5.43 19.24 4.96
C ILE A 114 -6.10 17.86 4.93
N ALA A 115 -5.33 16.80 4.72
CA ALA A 115 -5.85 15.42 4.74
C ALA A 115 -6.09 14.90 6.16
N GLY A 116 -5.76 15.68 7.18
CA GLY A 116 -5.94 15.28 8.58
C GLY A 116 -4.86 14.32 9.08
N ILE A 117 -3.69 14.35 8.46
CA ILE A 117 -2.57 13.47 8.80
C ILE A 117 -1.43 14.29 9.40
N ASP A 118 -0.94 13.85 10.56
CA ASP A 118 0.22 14.47 11.20
C ASP A 118 1.45 14.30 10.28
N PRO A 119 2.09 15.41 9.86
CA PRO A 119 3.25 15.34 8.98
C PRO A 119 4.46 14.61 9.57
N GLN A 120 4.50 14.44 10.88
CA GLN A 120 5.60 13.75 11.56
C GLN A 120 5.44 12.23 11.55
N ARG A 121 4.31 11.72 11.11
CA ARG A 121 4.08 10.27 11.01
C ARG A 121 4.94 9.65 9.93
N MET A 122 5.22 8.36 10.09
CA MET A 122 5.93 7.56 9.09
C MET A 122 4.93 6.90 8.15
N ALA A 123 5.33 6.66 6.91
CA ALA A 123 4.45 6.05 5.90
C ALA A 123 3.85 4.72 6.35
N GLU A 124 4.61 3.89 7.05
CA GLU A 124 4.17 2.57 7.52
C GLU A 124 3.01 2.63 8.52
N THR A 125 2.77 3.78 9.14
CA THR A 125 1.73 3.94 10.15
C THR A 125 0.36 4.31 9.59
N LEU A 126 0.28 4.68 8.30
CA LEU A 126 -0.98 5.03 7.67
C LEU A 126 -1.71 3.78 7.20
N ASN A 127 -3.05 3.75 7.43
CA ASN A 127 -3.90 2.72 6.86
C ASN A 127 -4.32 3.09 5.43
N LEU A 128 -5.02 2.19 4.76
CA LEU A 128 -5.46 2.40 3.37
C LEU A 128 -6.36 3.63 3.24
N GLU A 129 -7.28 3.83 4.18
CA GLU A 129 -8.21 4.97 4.17
C GLU A 129 -7.49 6.30 4.26
N GLU A 130 -6.47 6.37 5.11
CA GLU A 130 -5.65 7.58 5.26
C GLU A 130 -4.90 7.89 3.97
N TRP A 131 -4.34 6.88 3.31
CA TRP A 131 -3.71 7.06 2.01
C TRP A 131 -4.72 7.53 0.95
N GLY A 132 -5.96 7.03 1.02
CA GLY A 132 -7.04 7.45 0.13
C GLY A 132 -7.39 8.93 0.30
N LYS A 133 -7.49 9.39 1.55
CA LYS A 133 -7.75 10.80 1.86
C LYS A 133 -6.62 11.70 1.37
N LEU A 134 -5.38 11.26 1.58
CA LEU A 134 -4.21 12.00 1.11
C LEU A 134 -4.20 12.09 -0.42
N CYS A 135 -4.52 10.99 -1.09
CA CYS A 135 -4.62 10.95 -2.54
C CYS A 135 -5.65 11.95 -3.07
N GLN A 136 -6.81 12.01 -2.42
CA GLN A 136 -7.86 12.94 -2.80
C GLN A 136 -7.38 14.40 -2.71
N GLN A 137 -6.69 14.76 -1.65
CA GLN A 137 -6.15 16.11 -1.48
C GLN A 137 -5.02 16.40 -2.46
N TYR A 138 -4.19 15.42 -2.74
CA TYR A 138 -3.12 15.54 -3.73
C TYR A 138 -3.67 15.84 -5.12
N ILE A 139 -4.73 15.15 -5.52
CA ILE A 139 -5.38 15.38 -6.81
C ILE A 139 -5.98 16.77 -6.86
N ARG A 140 -6.66 17.21 -5.79
CA ARG A 140 -7.23 18.57 -5.71
C ARG A 140 -6.16 19.65 -5.84
N SER A 141 -4.99 19.42 -5.25
CA SER A 141 -3.91 20.41 -5.29
C SER A 141 -3.34 20.57 -6.70
N LYS A 142 -3.46 19.56 -7.55
CA LYS A 142 -2.97 19.59 -8.94
C LYS A 142 -3.93 20.28 -9.91
N VAL A 143 -5.20 20.30 -9.57
CA VAL A 143 -6.24 20.87 -10.45
C VAL A 143 -6.32 22.39 -10.32
N GLN A 144 -5.73 22.96 -9.28
CA GLN A 144 -5.71 24.40 -9.06
C GLN A 144 -4.56 25.08 -9.79
#